data_a3b838f47687bb08837612290ae0b97b
#
_entry.id   a3b838f47687bb08837612290ae0b97b
#
_cell.length_a   1.000
_cell.length_b   1.000
_cell.length_c   1.000
_cell.angle_alpha   90.00
_cell.angle_beta   90.00
_cell.angle_gamma   90.00
#
_symmetry.space_group_name_H-M   'P 1'
#
loop_
_entity.id
_entity.type
_entity.pdbx_description
1 polymer ?
#
loop_
_entity_poly.entity_id
_entity_poly.type
_entity_poly.pdbx_seq_one_letter_code
_entity_poly.pdbx_strand_id
1 'polypeptide(L)'
;MKKRLLTLIFTLFVGTFSVFAQMSDPTSWTFSQKKTGDNEYALTFKATIQPGWTVYSMSTPAGGPMPTSITIEKVGEGIELVGTAEESEPSKKHDDVFGVDVWYYSNNYTITQKIKVTDPSITTVKGSVEFQACQEGACVPGEKDFAIELGNKGADKATVAAADETKDATEDDS
;
A
#
# COMPACT_ATOMS: atom_id res chain seq x y z
N MET A 1 -46.20 -0.58 -37.19
CA MET A 1 -44.78 -0.64 -37.47
C MET A 1 -43.96 0.27 -36.55
N LYS A 2 -44.34 1.52 -36.29
CA LYS A 2 -43.60 2.45 -35.42
C LYS A 2 -43.39 1.98 -33.97
N LYS A 3 -44.38 1.32 -33.34
CA LYS A 3 -44.26 0.81 -31.96
C LYS A 3 -43.22 -0.33 -31.81
N ARG A 4 -43.10 -1.21 -32.80
CA ARG A 4 -42.13 -2.31 -32.79
C ARG A 4 -40.69 -1.81 -33.00
N LEU A 5 -40.51 -0.73 -33.75
CA LEU A 5 -39.23 -0.10 -33.97
C LEU A 5 -38.73 0.60 -32.68
N LEU A 6 -39.62 1.24 -31.93
CA LEU A 6 -39.32 1.91 -30.66
C LEU A 6 -38.88 0.90 -29.59
N THR A 7 -39.50 -0.28 -29.54
CA THR A 7 -39.17 -1.34 -28.59
C THR A 7 -37.77 -1.94 -28.91
N LEU A 8 -37.43 -2.08 -30.19
CA LEU A 8 -36.12 -2.57 -30.64
C LEU A 8 -34.98 -1.59 -30.31
N ILE A 9 -35.23 -0.28 -30.38
CA ILE A 9 -34.26 0.75 -30.02
C ILE A 9 -34.04 0.78 -28.49
N PHE A 10 -35.11 0.57 -27.69
CA PHE A 10 -35.02 0.55 -26.24
C PHE A 10 -34.23 -0.68 -25.71
N THR A 11 -34.38 -1.84 -26.37
CA THR A 11 -33.62 -3.06 -25.97
C THR A 11 -32.12 -2.99 -26.35
N LEU A 12 -31.74 -2.17 -27.35
CA LEU A 12 -30.33 -2.01 -27.74
C LEU A 12 -29.57 -1.07 -26.80
N PHE A 13 -30.24 -0.22 -26.02
CA PHE A 13 -29.62 0.75 -25.12
C PHE A 13 -29.30 0.21 -23.72
N VAL A 14 -29.79 -0.99 -23.36
CA VAL A 14 -29.60 -1.58 -22.02
C VAL A 14 -28.29 -2.40 -21.93
N GLY A 15 -27.50 -2.51 -23.01
CA GLY A 15 -26.39 -3.47 -23.14
C GLY A 15 -24.99 -2.94 -22.82
N THR A 16 -24.78 -1.67 -22.43
CA THR A 16 -23.43 -1.15 -22.09
C THR A 16 -23.22 -1.01 -20.59
N PHE A 17 -23.33 -2.11 -19.85
CA PHE A 17 -22.67 -2.18 -18.55
C PHE A 17 -21.17 -2.29 -18.81
N SER A 18 -20.48 -1.17 -18.71
CA SER A 18 -19.01 -1.14 -18.63
C SER A 18 -18.62 -1.91 -17.38
N VAL A 19 -18.16 -3.15 -17.54
CA VAL A 19 -17.47 -3.87 -16.49
C VAL A 19 -16.15 -3.11 -16.31
N PHE A 20 -16.10 -2.18 -15.35
CA PHE A 20 -14.85 -1.70 -14.83
C PHE A 20 -14.16 -2.91 -14.23
N ALA A 21 -13.18 -3.45 -14.92
CA ALA A 21 -12.25 -4.41 -14.34
C ALA A 21 -11.55 -3.65 -13.21
N GLN A 22 -12.02 -3.84 -11.98
CA GLN A 22 -11.31 -3.38 -10.79
C GLN A 22 -9.99 -4.15 -10.81
N MET A 23 -8.90 -3.45 -11.09
CA MET A 23 -7.57 -4.02 -10.94
C MET A 23 -7.41 -4.28 -9.44
N SER A 24 -7.63 -5.55 -9.08
CA SER A 24 -7.47 -5.99 -7.70
C SER A 24 -6.01 -5.78 -7.29
N ASP A 25 -5.81 -5.16 -6.13
CA ASP A 25 -4.49 -5.01 -5.53
C ASP A 25 -3.83 -6.39 -5.38
N PRO A 26 -2.67 -6.62 -6.00
CA PRO A 26 -2.00 -7.91 -5.94
C PRO A 26 -1.22 -8.13 -4.64
N THR A 27 -1.35 -7.25 -3.65
CA THR A 27 -0.64 -7.31 -2.38
C THR A 27 -1.58 -7.40 -1.19
N SER A 28 -1.12 -8.04 -0.13
CA SER A 28 -1.78 -8.03 1.18
C SER A 28 -0.77 -7.59 2.23
N TRP A 29 -1.05 -6.49 2.92
CA TRP A 29 -0.18 -5.93 3.93
C TRP A 29 -0.67 -6.24 5.34
N THR A 30 0.28 -6.52 6.23
CA THR A 30 0.07 -6.67 7.67
C THR A 30 1.06 -5.80 8.42
N PHE A 31 0.59 -5.19 9.50
CA PHE A 31 1.34 -4.22 10.29
C PHE A 31 1.39 -4.69 11.74
N SER A 32 2.57 -4.63 12.34
CA SER A 32 2.75 -5.05 13.73
C SER A 32 3.84 -4.23 14.40
N GLN A 33 3.95 -4.34 15.71
CA GLN A 33 5.02 -3.72 16.49
C GLN A 33 5.59 -4.70 17.50
N LYS A 34 6.82 -4.46 17.89
CA LYS A 34 7.48 -5.11 19.03
C LYS A 34 8.16 -4.03 19.86
N LYS A 35 7.85 -4.00 21.17
CA LYS A 35 8.56 -3.13 22.10
C LYS A 35 10.01 -3.60 22.25
N THR A 36 10.97 -2.69 22.05
CA THR A 36 12.41 -2.97 22.09
C THR A 36 13.14 -2.30 23.23
N GLY A 37 12.53 -1.28 23.84
CA GLY A 37 13.08 -0.54 24.98
C GLY A 37 12.04 0.37 25.62
N ASP A 38 12.49 1.27 26.49
CA ASP A 38 11.61 2.28 27.10
C ASP A 38 11.18 3.26 26.04
N ASN A 39 9.86 3.22 25.72
CA ASN A 39 9.24 3.99 24.65
C ASN A 39 9.81 3.74 23.25
N GLU A 40 10.55 2.65 23.05
CA GLU A 40 11.11 2.24 21.77
C GLU A 40 10.37 1.03 21.21
N TYR A 41 10.07 1.08 19.93
CA TYR A 41 9.32 0.05 19.21
C TYR A 41 9.96 -0.22 17.85
N ALA A 42 9.96 -1.48 17.44
CA ALA A 42 10.21 -1.89 16.07
C ALA A 42 8.87 -2.11 15.37
N LEU A 43 8.54 -1.26 14.41
CA LEU A 43 7.36 -1.41 13.55
C LEU A 43 7.74 -2.34 12.40
N THR A 44 6.89 -3.33 12.13
CA THR A 44 7.09 -4.28 11.03
C THR A 44 5.93 -4.17 10.04
N PHE A 45 6.27 -3.96 8.78
CA PHE A 45 5.39 -3.88 7.63
C PHE A 45 5.67 -5.09 6.76
N LYS A 46 4.71 -5.98 6.59
CA LYS A 46 4.89 -7.21 5.82
C LYS A 46 3.87 -7.30 4.70
N ALA A 47 4.36 -7.38 3.46
CA ALA A 47 3.55 -7.66 2.29
C ALA A 47 3.65 -9.14 1.90
N THR A 48 2.51 -9.70 1.51
CA THR A 48 2.41 -10.92 0.71
C THR A 48 2.00 -10.52 -0.70
N ILE A 49 2.78 -10.92 -1.69
CA ILE A 49 2.64 -10.52 -3.09
C ILE A 49 2.11 -11.71 -3.88
N GLN A 50 1.08 -11.51 -4.70
CA GLN A 50 0.49 -12.56 -5.53
C GLN A 50 1.52 -13.09 -6.56
N PRO A 51 1.46 -14.39 -6.93
CA PRO A 51 2.34 -14.97 -7.93
C PRO A 51 2.31 -14.21 -9.26
N GLY A 52 3.49 -13.98 -9.83
CA GLY A 52 3.65 -13.24 -11.08
C GLY A 52 3.78 -11.73 -10.89
N TRP A 53 3.51 -11.19 -9.70
CA TRP A 53 3.69 -9.78 -9.38
C TRP A 53 5.01 -9.51 -8.65
N THR A 54 5.51 -8.29 -8.80
CA THR A 54 6.69 -7.79 -8.11
C THR A 54 6.40 -6.43 -7.47
N VAL A 55 6.96 -6.19 -6.28
CA VAL A 55 6.96 -4.90 -5.60
C VAL A 55 8.41 -4.43 -5.47
N TYR A 56 8.67 -3.14 -5.64
CA TYR A 56 10.04 -2.62 -5.66
C TYR A 56 10.49 -2.15 -4.28
N SER A 57 11.78 -2.39 -4.00
CA SER A 57 12.45 -1.99 -2.77
C SER A 57 12.43 -0.47 -2.58
N MET A 58 12.48 -0.02 -1.32
CA MET A 58 12.75 1.38 -0.96
C MET A 58 14.08 1.89 -1.52
N SER A 59 15.03 0.97 -1.76
CA SER A 59 16.38 1.27 -2.27
C SER A 59 16.49 1.19 -3.79
N THR A 60 15.38 1.02 -4.51
CA THR A 60 15.39 1.03 -5.99
C THR A 60 15.92 2.38 -6.51
N PRO A 61 16.91 2.39 -7.42
CA PRO A 61 17.52 3.61 -7.93
C PRO A 61 16.53 4.52 -8.67
N ALA A 62 16.84 5.80 -8.69
CA ALA A 62 16.11 6.78 -9.51
C ALA A 62 16.16 6.43 -11.00
N GLY A 63 15.07 6.71 -11.73
CA GLY A 63 14.91 6.36 -13.14
C GLY A 63 14.24 5.01 -13.39
N GLY A 64 14.08 4.21 -12.33
CA GLY A 64 13.33 2.95 -12.36
C GLY A 64 11.85 3.12 -11.99
N PRO A 65 11.17 2.01 -11.68
CA PRO A 65 9.81 2.03 -11.14
C PRO A 65 9.77 2.73 -9.78
N MET A 66 8.57 3.15 -9.36
CA MET A 66 8.38 3.83 -8.08
C MET A 66 8.83 2.94 -6.91
N PRO A 67 9.79 3.38 -6.08
CA PRO A 67 10.21 2.63 -4.91
C PRO A 67 9.10 2.62 -3.87
N THR A 68 9.08 1.59 -3.02
CA THR A 68 8.23 1.58 -1.82
C THR A 68 8.66 2.69 -0.87
N SER A 69 7.70 3.35 -0.24
CA SER A 69 7.94 4.35 0.80
C SER A 69 7.03 4.14 1.99
N ILE A 70 7.48 4.58 3.18
CA ILE A 70 6.69 4.57 4.41
C ILE A 70 6.62 5.98 4.94
N THR A 71 5.41 6.48 5.13
CA THR A 71 5.14 7.73 5.82
C THR A 71 4.60 7.41 7.21
N ILE A 72 5.24 7.92 8.25
CA ILE A 72 4.77 7.83 9.64
C ILE A 72 4.35 9.23 10.09
N GLU A 73 3.10 9.33 10.55
CA GLU A 73 2.57 10.59 11.08
C GLU A 73 3.27 10.98 12.38
N LYS A 74 3.27 12.28 12.68
CA LYS A 74 3.85 12.88 13.90
C LYS A 74 5.35 12.64 14.11
N VAL A 75 6.08 12.34 13.07
CA VAL A 75 7.55 12.36 13.11
C VAL A 75 8.01 13.82 13.34
N GLY A 76 8.82 14.03 14.39
CA GLY A 76 9.18 15.37 14.88
C GLY A 76 8.16 16.01 15.84
N GLU A 77 6.97 15.39 16.01
CA GLU A 77 5.88 15.87 16.88
C GLU A 77 5.50 14.82 17.94
N GLY A 78 6.48 14.13 18.51
CA GLY A 78 6.28 13.11 19.54
C GLY A 78 6.67 11.69 19.09
N ILE A 79 7.09 11.51 17.84
CA ILE A 79 7.71 10.29 17.32
C ILE A 79 9.05 10.66 16.70
N GLU A 80 10.10 9.94 17.06
CA GLU A 80 11.43 10.02 16.47
C GLU A 80 11.76 8.72 15.74
N LEU A 81 12.30 8.83 14.52
CA LEU A 81 12.84 7.66 13.80
C LEU A 81 14.19 7.29 14.39
N VAL A 82 14.42 6.01 14.65
CA VAL A 82 15.69 5.47 15.15
C VAL A 82 16.36 4.69 14.02
N GLY A 83 17.38 5.30 13.42
CA GLY A 83 18.04 4.77 12.24
C GLY A 83 17.19 4.83 10.97
N THR A 84 17.62 4.13 9.96
CA THR A 84 16.92 3.94 8.69
C THR A 84 16.07 2.68 8.72
N ALA A 85 15.01 2.64 7.90
CA ALA A 85 14.24 1.42 7.70
C ALA A 85 15.13 0.30 7.12
N GLU A 86 14.96 -0.89 7.65
CA GLU A 86 15.66 -2.09 7.21
C GLU A 86 14.69 -2.96 6.40
N GLU A 87 15.14 -3.46 5.25
CA GLU A 87 14.34 -4.32 4.37
C GLU A 87 14.86 -5.77 4.44
N SER A 88 13.95 -6.74 4.16
CA SER A 88 14.39 -8.11 3.83
C SER A 88 15.31 -8.09 2.60
N GLU A 89 16.08 -9.18 2.37
CA GLU A 89 17.00 -9.24 1.22
C GLU A 89 16.23 -9.19 -0.11
N PRO A 90 16.48 -8.19 -0.98
CA PRO A 90 15.82 -8.07 -2.27
C PRO A 90 16.47 -8.96 -3.34
N SER A 91 15.67 -9.36 -4.33
CA SER A 91 16.19 -9.82 -5.61
C SER A 91 16.63 -8.62 -6.45
N LYS A 92 17.59 -8.82 -7.35
CA LYS A 92 18.13 -7.78 -8.25
C LYS A 92 18.05 -8.24 -9.69
N LYS A 93 17.67 -7.34 -10.59
CA LYS A 93 17.69 -7.59 -12.04
C LYS A 93 17.97 -6.28 -12.78
N HIS A 94 18.46 -6.40 -14.01
CA HIS A 94 18.39 -5.30 -14.97
C HIS A 94 16.96 -5.22 -15.51
N ASP A 95 16.40 -4.02 -15.57
CA ASP A 95 15.08 -3.80 -16.14
C ASP A 95 15.24 -3.09 -17.48
N ASP A 96 14.98 -3.81 -18.58
CA ASP A 96 15.18 -3.31 -19.94
C ASP A 96 14.22 -2.17 -20.32
N VAL A 97 13.07 -2.07 -19.64
CA VAL A 97 12.07 -1.01 -19.87
C VAL A 97 12.57 0.31 -19.31
N PHE A 98 13.14 0.28 -18.11
CA PHE A 98 13.67 1.46 -17.45
C PHE A 98 15.17 1.69 -17.76
N GLY A 99 15.89 0.67 -18.23
CA GLY A 99 17.33 0.74 -18.53
C GLY A 99 18.21 0.87 -17.29
N VAL A 100 17.74 0.42 -16.13
CA VAL A 100 18.44 0.48 -14.85
C VAL A 100 18.34 -0.84 -14.09
N ASP A 101 19.24 -1.06 -13.14
CA ASP A 101 19.13 -2.18 -12.21
C ASP A 101 18.09 -1.84 -11.15
N VAL A 102 17.21 -2.80 -10.84
CA VAL A 102 16.15 -2.65 -9.86
C VAL A 102 16.24 -3.72 -8.78
N TRP A 103 15.83 -3.35 -7.58
CA TRP A 103 15.69 -4.25 -6.44
C TRP A 103 14.21 -4.51 -6.19
N TYR A 104 13.82 -5.79 -6.07
CA TYR A 104 12.41 -6.18 -6.02
C TYR A 104 12.14 -7.41 -5.16
N TYR A 105 10.87 -7.59 -4.85
CA TYR A 105 10.31 -8.74 -4.13
C TYR A 105 9.15 -9.34 -4.92
N SER A 106 9.02 -10.68 -4.93
CA SER A 106 7.99 -11.40 -5.69
C SER A 106 7.10 -12.34 -4.88
N ASN A 107 7.31 -12.49 -3.57
CA ASN A 107 6.50 -13.32 -2.69
C ASN A 107 6.20 -12.62 -1.37
N ASN A 108 7.25 -12.37 -0.61
CA ASN A 108 7.17 -11.69 0.68
C ASN A 108 8.12 -10.51 0.71
N TYR A 109 7.66 -9.43 1.30
CA TYR A 109 8.45 -8.24 1.51
C TYR A 109 8.26 -7.79 2.95
N THR A 110 9.34 -7.56 3.66
CA THR A 110 9.30 -7.12 5.05
C THR A 110 10.16 -5.89 5.23
N ILE A 111 9.60 -4.88 5.87
CA ILE A 111 10.29 -3.65 6.25
C ILE A 111 10.18 -3.51 7.76
N THR A 112 11.25 -3.09 8.41
CA THR A 112 11.28 -2.80 9.84
C THR A 112 11.80 -1.39 10.06
N GLN A 113 11.01 -0.54 10.72
CA GLN A 113 11.42 0.79 11.15
C GLN A 113 11.39 0.88 12.67
N LYS A 114 12.50 1.24 13.26
CA LYS A 114 12.56 1.53 14.70
C LYS A 114 12.13 2.96 14.97
N ILE A 115 11.33 3.13 16.01
CA ILE A 115 10.86 4.45 16.47
C ILE A 115 11.04 4.58 17.98
N LYS A 116 11.14 5.84 18.42
CA LYS A 116 11.03 6.22 19.83
C LYS A 116 9.87 7.17 20.00
N VAL A 117 8.98 6.87 20.93
CA VAL A 117 7.82 7.72 21.26
C VAL A 117 8.21 8.63 22.40
N THR A 118 8.23 9.93 22.15
CA THR A 118 8.62 10.96 23.13
C THR A 118 7.42 11.64 23.79
N ASP A 119 6.23 11.58 23.14
CA ASP A 119 4.96 12.03 23.68
C ASP A 119 4.16 10.83 24.22
N PRO A 120 3.97 10.70 25.56
CA PRO A 120 3.24 9.58 26.15
C PRO A 120 1.75 9.54 25.81
N SER A 121 1.20 10.59 25.23
CA SER A 121 -0.19 10.60 24.75
C SER A 121 -0.38 9.80 23.46
N ILE A 122 0.70 9.49 22.73
CA ILE A 122 0.67 8.70 21.51
C ILE A 122 0.60 7.22 21.88
N THR A 123 -0.59 6.65 21.73
CA THR A 123 -0.87 5.23 21.96
C THR A 123 -1.03 4.43 20.66
N THR A 124 -1.10 5.12 19.53
CA THR A 124 -1.26 4.53 18.20
C THR A 124 -0.36 5.25 17.20
N VAL A 125 0.41 4.51 16.44
CA VAL A 125 1.21 5.04 15.32
C VAL A 125 0.44 4.84 14.04
N LYS A 126 0.24 5.93 13.30
CA LYS A 126 -0.47 5.96 12.02
C LYS A 126 0.45 6.35 10.88
N GLY A 127 0.02 6.05 9.67
CA GLY A 127 0.74 6.41 8.46
C GLY A 127 0.29 5.58 7.27
N SER A 128 1.07 5.63 6.20
CA SER A 128 0.82 4.85 4.98
C SER A 128 2.09 4.20 4.43
N VAL A 129 1.89 3.14 3.66
CA VAL A 129 2.90 2.52 2.81
C VAL A 129 2.47 2.72 1.38
N GLU A 130 3.27 3.42 0.59
CA GLU A 130 3.10 3.58 -0.86
C GLU A 130 4.03 2.63 -1.59
N PHE A 131 3.55 2.02 -2.67
CA PHE A 131 4.34 1.08 -3.46
C PHE A 131 3.84 1.00 -4.90
N GLN A 132 4.63 0.38 -5.76
CA GLN A 132 4.22 -0.01 -7.10
C GLN A 132 4.35 -1.52 -7.24
N ALA A 133 3.27 -2.16 -7.70
CA ALA A 133 3.27 -3.57 -8.06
C ALA A 133 3.21 -3.72 -9.57
N CYS A 134 4.13 -4.51 -10.15
CA CYS A 134 4.22 -4.72 -11.59
C CYS A 134 4.16 -6.22 -11.94
N GLN A 135 3.49 -6.50 -13.05
CA GLN A 135 3.47 -7.80 -13.73
C GLN A 135 3.57 -7.51 -15.24
N GLU A 136 4.23 -8.37 -16.00
CA GLU A 136 4.48 -8.26 -17.45
C GLU A 136 3.73 -7.13 -18.19
N GLY A 137 4.40 -5.97 -18.34
CA GLY A 137 3.87 -4.81 -19.09
C GLY A 137 2.80 -3.97 -18.39
N ALA A 138 2.40 -4.29 -17.16
CA ALA A 138 1.42 -3.53 -16.38
C ALA A 138 1.95 -3.24 -14.97
N CYS A 139 1.84 -1.99 -14.54
CA CYS A 139 2.17 -1.56 -13.18
C CYS A 139 0.97 -0.86 -12.55
N VAL A 140 0.69 -1.17 -11.30
CA VAL A 140 -0.36 -0.53 -10.50
C VAL A 140 0.27 0.14 -9.28
N PRO A 141 0.00 1.41 -9.03
CA PRO A 141 0.34 2.04 -7.78
C PRO A 141 -0.57 1.50 -6.67
N GLY A 142 -0.05 1.39 -5.48
CA GLY A 142 -0.81 0.99 -4.30
C GLY A 142 -0.45 1.84 -3.10
N GLU A 143 -1.42 2.04 -2.22
CA GLU A 143 -1.26 2.68 -0.92
C GLU A 143 -2.02 1.89 0.13
N LYS A 144 -1.44 1.76 1.32
CA LYS A 144 -2.05 1.11 2.47
C LYS A 144 -1.84 1.93 3.72
N ASP A 145 -2.95 2.43 4.25
CA ASP A 145 -2.94 3.08 5.56
C ASP A 145 -2.75 2.06 6.67
N PHE A 146 -2.07 2.47 7.72
CA PHE A 146 -1.92 1.67 8.92
C PHE A 146 -2.21 2.47 10.19
N ALA A 147 -2.68 1.74 11.23
CA ALA A 147 -2.81 2.21 12.58
C ALA A 147 -2.33 1.09 13.52
N ILE A 148 -1.16 1.28 14.12
CA ILE A 148 -0.50 0.30 14.98
C ILE A 148 -0.63 0.74 16.42
N GLU A 149 -1.36 -0.03 17.23
CA GLU A 149 -1.49 0.23 18.66
C GLU A 149 -0.18 -0.09 19.39
N LEU A 150 0.29 0.85 20.20
CA LEU A 150 1.47 0.70 21.05
C LEU A 150 1.02 0.17 22.42
N GLY A 151 1.32 -1.07 22.72
CA GLY A 151 0.95 -1.68 23.98
C GLY A 151 1.89 -2.80 24.43
N ASN A 152 1.80 -3.17 25.72
CA ASN A 152 2.60 -4.25 26.30
C ASN A 152 2.10 -5.67 25.93
N LYS A 153 1.07 -5.80 25.12
CA LYS A 153 0.62 -7.12 24.64
C LYS A 153 1.38 -7.44 23.36
N GLY A 154 2.27 -8.41 23.50
CA GLY A 154 3.08 -8.92 22.39
C GLY A 154 2.24 -9.24 21.16
N ALA A 155 2.87 -8.96 20.04
CA ALA A 155 2.59 -9.30 18.67
C ALA A 155 1.40 -10.24 18.39
N ASP A 156 0.78 -9.98 17.23
CA ASP A 156 -0.19 -10.77 16.50
C ASP A 156 -1.66 -10.30 16.54
N LYS A 157 -1.88 -9.00 16.44
CA LYS A 157 -3.16 -8.56 15.91
C LYS A 157 -2.91 -7.68 14.69
N ALA A 158 -2.81 -8.34 13.53
CA ALA A 158 -2.84 -7.68 12.23
C ALA A 158 -4.16 -6.92 12.09
N THR A 159 -4.11 -5.60 12.11
CA THR A 159 -5.27 -4.77 11.78
C THR A 159 -5.15 -4.41 10.31
N VAL A 160 -5.94 -5.09 9.50
CA VAL A 160 -6.16 -4.72 8.09
C VAL A 160 -7.19 -3.59 8.12
N ALA A 161 -6.77 -2.35 7.95
CA ALA A 161 -7.69 -1.26 7.68
C ALA A 161 -7.98 -1.24 6.18
N ALA A 162 -9.08 -1.88 5.76
CA ALA A 162 -9.68 -1.63 4.47
C ALA A 162 -10.51 -0.34 4.61
N ALA A 163 -9.97 0.78 4.16
CA ALA A 163 -10.75 1.98 3.94
C ALA A 163 -11.16 2.01 2.47
N ASP A 164 -12.35 1.47 2.20
CA ASP A 164 -13.14 1.81 1.03
C ASP A 164 -13.96 3.06 1.41
N GLU A 165 -13.46 4.24 1.09
CA GLU A 165 -14.26 5.46 1.11
C GLU A 165 -14.46 5.94 -0.33
N THR A 166 -15.58 5.54 -0.91
CA THR A 166 -16.21 6.22 -2.04
C THR A 166 -16.58 7.64 -1.61
N LYS A 167 -15.77 8.59 -2.04
CA LYS A 167 -16.09 10.02 -1.90
C LYS A 167 -17.20 10.36 -2.88
N ASP A 168 -18.41 10.38 -2.37
CA ASP A 168 -19.60 10.91 -3.06
C ASP A 168 -19.44 12.43 -3.20
N ALA A 169 -19.26 12.88 -4.44
CA ALA A 169 -19.27 14.29 -4.79
C ALA A 169 -20.72 14.70 -5.09
N THR A 170 -21.40 15.22 -4.09
CA THR A 170 -22.64 15.99 -4.31
C THR A 170 -22.29 17.36 -4.87
N GLU A 171 -22.50 17.55 -6.18
CA GLU A 171 -22.67 18.87 -6.76
C GLU A 171 -23.98 19.46 -6.23
N ASP A 172 -23.88 20.58 -5.54
CA ASP A 172 -25.01 21.46 -5.23
C ASP A 172 -25.07 22.53 -6.32
N ASP A 173 -26.15 22.45 -7.13
CA ASP A 173 -26.53 23.45 -8.12
C ASP A 173 -27.52 24.44 -7.47
N SER A 174 -27.15 25.70 -7.40
CA SER A 174 -28.08 26.84 -7.24
C SER A 174 -27.50 28.13 -7.77
#